data_9220690255e03e6e5bf5bbc7be4b3be0
#
_entry.id   9220690255e03e6e5bf5bbc7be4b3be0
#
_cell.length_a   1.000
_cell.length_b   1.000
_cell.length_c   1.000
_cell.angle_alpha   90.00
_cell.angle_beta   90.00
_cell.angle_gamma   90.00
#
_symmetry.space_group_name_H-M   'P 1'
#
loop_
_entity.id
_entity.type
_entity.pdbx_description
1 polymer ?
#
loop_
_entity_poly.entity_id
_entity_poly.type
_entity_poly.pdbx_seq_one_letter_code
_entity_poly.pdbx_strand_id
1 'polypeptide(L)'
;MAKIKHIALSTQDVDKTAAFYVNVFGMKEIARIDSPNARGYYLSDGDLNLAILNFKNDAVAGVERGKEWSGIHHIGFQVESLEAIAEKLAAVGSEPRHDINEALGVGPGHDHRYGNVEVKYIGPDGVTVDVSETGWVGTSGFSV
;
A
#
# COMPACT_ATOMS: atom_id res chain seq x y z
N MET A 1 13.86 10.30 8.24
CA MET A 1 12.64 10.17 9.05
C MET A 1 11.51 9.62 8.18
N ALA A 2 10.74 8.68 8.69
CA ALA A 2 9.62 8.11 7.95
C ALA A 2 8.46 9.10 7.84
N LYS A 3 7.74 9.05 6.71
CA LYS A 3 6.54 9.87 6.47
C LYS A 3 5.40 9.00 5.96
N ILE A 4 4.21 9.24 6.46
CA ILE A 4 3.01 8.63 5.89
C ILE A 4 2.79 9.21 4.49
N LYS A 5 2.74 8.36 3.47
CA LYS A 5 2.58 8.78 2.09
C LYS A 5 1.49 8.01 1.35
N HIS A 6 0.92 6.99 1.99
CA HIS A 6 0.01 6.09 1.31
C HIS A 6 -1.06 5.56 2.25
N ILE A 7 -2.30 5.59 1.79
CA ILE A 7 -3.43 4.93 2.42
C ILE A 7 -4.13 4.12 1.33
N ALA A 8 -4.38 2.83 1.58
CA ALA A 8 -5.10 1.99 0.65
C ALA A 8 -6.48 1.62 1.21
N LEU A 9 -7.49 1.80 0.38
CA LEU A 9 -8.84 1.36 0.65
C LEU A 9 -9.14 0.12 -0.18
N SER A 10 -9.73 -0.89 0.45
CA SER A 10 -10.33 -2.02 -0.25
C SER A 10 -11.81 -1.72 -0.47
N THR A 11 -12.29 -1.91 -1.68
CA THR A 11 -13.69 -1.65 -2.04
C THR A 11 -14.18 -2.62 -3.11
N GLN A 12 -15.50 -2.83 -3.16
CA GLN A 12 -16.13 -3.66 -4.18
C GLN A 12 -16.60 -2.85 -5.38
N ASP A 13 -16.58 -1.52 -5.29
CA ASP A 13 -16.95 -0.62 -6.38
C ASP A 13 -15.92 0.52 -6.44
N VAL A 14 -14.85 0.29 -7.19
CA VAL A 14 -13.74 1.25 -7.28
C VAL A 14 -14.16 2.56 -7.94
N ASP A 15 -15.06 2.51 -8.92
CA ASP A 15 -15.49 3.71 -9.64
C ASP A 15 -16.31 4.62 -8.74
N LYS A 16 -17.24 4.06 -7.99
CA LYS A 16 -18.06 4.82 -7.03
C LYS A 16 -17.22 5.39 -5.91
N THR A 17 -16.31 4.60 -5.35
CA THR A 17 -15.43 5.03 -4.25
C THR A 17 -14.48 6.13 -4.71
N ALA A 18 -13.83 5.98 -5.86
CA ALA A 18 -12.96 7.01 -6.41
C ALA A 18 -13.72 8.30 -6.70
N ALA A 19 -14.91 8.20 -7.30
CA ALA A 19 -15.74 9.36 -7.60
C ALA A 19 -16.12 10.16 -6.34
N PHE A 20 -16.37 9.48 -5.23
CA PHE A 20 -16.64 10.14 -3.95
C PHE A 20 -15.48 11.05 -3.53
N TYR A 21 -14.25 10.53 -3.51
CA TYR A 21 -13.10 11.32 -3.06
C TYR A 21 -12.71 12.41 -4.05
N VAL A 22 -12.89 12.17 -5.34
CA VAL A 22 -12.63 13.18 -6.37
C VAL A 22 -13.67 14.31 -6.29
N ASN A 23 -14.94 13.98 -6.22
CA ASN A 23 -16.02 14.97 -6.29
C ASN A 23 -16.20 15.75 -4.99
N VAL A 24 -16.04 15.10 -3.83
CA VAL A 24 -16.26 15.75 -2.54
C VAL A 24 -15.00 16.50 -2.09
N PHE A 25 -13.84 15.90 -2.19
CA PHE A 25 -12.60 16.47 -1.62
C PHE A 25 -11.64 17.02 -2.69
N GLY A 26 -11.97 16.91 -3.96
CA GLY A 26 -11.14 17.45 -5.03
C GLY A 26 -9.85 16.68 -5.28
N MET A 27 -9.78 15.43 -4.86
CA MET A 27 -8.61 14.60 -5.15
C MET A 27 -8.45 14.38 -6.65
N LYS A 28 -7.21 14.24 -7.10
CA LYS A 28 -6.91 14.03 -8.51
C LYS A 28 -6.64 12.55 -8.79
N GLU A 29 -7.22 12.04 -9.85
CA GLU A 29 -6.84 10.73 -10.39
C GLU A 29 -5.45 10.84 -11.01
N ILE A 30 -4.50 10.08 -10.47
CA ILE A 30 -3.10 10.09 -10.93
C ILE A 30 -2.85 8.92 -11.87
N ALA A 31 -3.39 7.76 -11.57
CA ALA A 31 -3.19 6.56 -12.35
C ALA A 31 -4.34 5.58 -12.15
N ARG A 32 -4.49 4.67 -13.12
CA ARG A 32 -5.38 3.52 -13.04
C ARG A 32 -4.56 2.27 -12.82
N ILE A 33 -5.13 1.34 -12.08
CA ILE A 33 -4.50 0.08 -11.74
C ILE A 33 -5.34 -1.03 -12.35
N ASP A 34 -4.70 -1.92 -13.09
CA ASP A 34 -5.29 -3.18 -13.53
C ASP A 34 -4.16 -4.20 -13.69
N SER A 35 -3.88 -4.87 -12.59
CA SER A 35 -2.83 -5.88 -12.49
C SER A 35 -3.43 -7.24 -12.17
N PRO A 36 -2.66 -8.32 -12.16
CA PRO A 36 -3.15 -9.61 -11.66
C PRO A 36 -3.63 -9.58 -10.21
N ASN A 37 -3.21 -8.60 -9.42
CA ASN A 37 -3.48 -8.52 -7.99
C ASN A 37 -4.68 -7.63 -7.64
N ALA A 38 -4.87 -6.53 -8.37
CA ALA A 38 -5.90 -5.56 -8.04
C ALA A 38 -6.30 -4.71 -9.24
N ARG A 39 -7.50 -4.17 -9.16
CA ARG A 39 -8.04 -3.18 -10.08
C ARG A 39 -8.43 -1.94 -9.28
N GLY A 40 -8.23 -0.76 -9.83
CA GLY A 40 -8.67 0.46 -9.19
C GLY A 40 -7.93 1.72 -9.64
N TYR A 41 -7.70 2.62 -8.68
CA TYR A 41 -7.16 3.95 -8.95
C TYR A 41 -6.15 4.36 -7.91
N TYR A 42 -5.16 5.16 -8.33
CA TYR A 42 -4.39 5.99 -7.42
C TYR A 42 -4.91 7.44 -7.50
N LEU A 43 -5.31 7.96 -6.35
CA LEU A 43 -5.71 9.36 -6.18
C LEU A 43 -4.64 10.10 -5.37
N SER A 44 -4.60 11.42 -5.52
CA SER A 44 -3.67 12.25 -4.75
C SER A 44 -4.32 13.59 -4.36
N ASP A 45 -3.94 14.08 -3.19
CA ASP A 45 -4.23 15.45 -2.73
C ASP A 45 -3.04 16.40 -2.96
N GLY A 46 -1.98 15.91 -3.62
CA GLY A 46 -0.73 16.64 -3.82
C GLY A 46 0.39 16.23 -2.86
N ASP A 47 0.05 15.52 -1.79
CA ASP A 47 1.01 15.08 -0.77
C ASP A 47 0.90 13.58 -0.46
N LEU A 48 -0.32 13.07 -0.35
CA LEU A 48 -0.59 11.66 -0.05
C LEU A 48 -1.16 10.94 -1.28
N ASN A 49 -0.83 9.67 -1.37
CA ASN A 49 -1.43 8.72 -2.32
C ASN A 49 -2.57 7.99 -1.61
N LEU A 50 -3.76 8.05 -2.18
CA LEU A 50 -4.91 7.27 -1.75
C LEU A 50 -5.21 6.22 -2.81
N ALA A 51 -4.91 4.97 -2.52
CA ALA A 51 -5.19 3.87 -3.42
C ALA A 51 -6.61 3.34 -3.19
N ILE A 52 -7.37 3.25 -4.27
CA ILE A 52 -8.71 2.69 -4.27
C ILE A 52 -8.62 1.35 -4.98
N LEU A 53 -8.70 0.26 -4.23
CA LEU A 53 -8.37 -1.07 -4.73
C LEU A 53 -9.52 -2.06 -4.58
N ASN A 54 -9.75 -2.83 -5.63
CA ASN A 54 -10.50 -4.06 -5.57
C ASN A 54 -9.50 -5.22 -5.77
N PHE A 55 -9.22 -5.96 -4.71
CA PHE A 55 -8.30 -7.08 -4.77
C PHE A 55 -8.92 -8.23 -5.57
N LYS A 56 -8.13 -8.87 -6.41
CA LYS A 56 -8.60 -9.94 -7.29
C LYS A 56 -8.55 -11.34 -6.66
N ASN A 57 -7.83 -11.48 -5.54
CA ASN A 57 -7.77 -12.74 -4.81
C ASN A 57 -7.55 -12.51 -3.31
N ASP A 58 -7.85 -13.54 -2.51
CA ASP A 58 -7.76 -13.43 -1.05
C ASP A 58 -6.32 -13.36 -0.55
N ALA A 59 -5.37 -13.97 -1.24
CA ALA A 59 -3.98 -14.00 -0.80
C ALA A 59 -3.35 -12.61 -0.77
N VAL A 60 -3.57 -11.81 -1.82
CA VAL A 60 -3.04 -10.43 -1.89
C VAL A 60 -3.82 -9.47 -1.00
N ALA A 61 -5.10 -9.74 -0.73
CA ALA A 61 -5.91 -8.97 0.22
C ALA A 61 -5.55 -9.25 1.68
N GLY A 62 -5.02 -10.43 1.96
CA GLY A 62 -4.84 -10.96 3.30
C GLY A 62 -6.02 -11.86 3.67
N VAL A 63 -5.73 -13.10 4.00
CA VAL A 63 -6.77 -14.13 4.20
C VAL A 63 -7.71 -13.83 5.35
N GLU A 64 -7.28 -13.06 6.34
CA GLU A 64 -8.10 -12.67 7.48
C GLU A 64 -9.27 -11.75 7.10
N ARG A 65 -9.14 -11.02 6.00
CA ARG A 65 -10.18 -10.12 5.47
C ARG A 65 -10.76 -10.63 4.16
N GLY A 66 -9.90 -11.05 3.25
CA GLY A 66 -10.29 -11.50 1.93
C GLY A 66 -10.61 -10.37 0.96
N LYS A 67 -10.80 -10.73 -0.29
CA LYS A 67 -11.03 -9.78 -1.39
C LYS A 67 -12.39 -9.07 -1.33
N GLU A 68 -13.35 -9.62 -0.61
CA GLU A 68 -14.70 -9.07 -0.51
C GLU A 68 -14.87 -8.10 0.67
N TRP A 69 -13.85 -7.94 1.49
CA TRP A 69 -13.85 -6.99 2.60
C TRP A 69 -13.64 -5.56 2.08
N SER A 70 -14.33 -4.60 2.69
CA SER A 70 -14.21 -3.18 2.34
C SER A 70 -13.86 -2.34 3.55
N GLY A 71 -12.97 -1.37 3.38
CA GLY A 71 -12.51 -0.47 4.43
C GLY A 71 -11.08 -0.02 4.21
N ILE A 72 -10.49 0.64 5.21
CA ILE A 72 -9.07 1.03 5.17
C ILE A 72 -8.24 -0.24 5.32
N HIS A 73 -7.47 -0.57 4.29
CA HIS A 73 -6.74 -1.83 4.21
C HIS A 73 -5.35 -1.74 4.83
N HIS A 74 -4.59 -0.71 4.49
CA HIS A 74 -3.26 -0.49 5.04
C HIS A 74 -2.82 0.96 4.92
N ILE A 75 -1.79 1.30 5.70
CA ILE A 75 -1.11 2.60 5.64
C ILE A 75 0.34 2.39 5.22
N GLY A 76 0.89 3.32 4.46
CA GLY A 76 2.24 3.20 3.94
C GLY A 76 3.14 4.35 4.36
N PHE A 77 4.36 4.00 4.72
CA PHE A 77 5.42 4.94 5.11
C PHE A 77 6.54 4.91 4.09
N GLN A 78 6.92 6.07 3.61
CA GLN A 78 8.17 6.21 2.88
C GLN A 78 9.31 6.36 3.87
N VAL A 79 10.34 5.56 3.70
CA VAL A 79 11.49 5.47 4.60
C VAL A 79 12.78 5.70 3.81
N GLU A 80 13.85 6.08 4.50
CA GLU A 80 15.14 6.31 3.86
C GLU A 80 15.85 5.00 3.53
N SER A 81 15.64 3.95 4.35
CA SER A 81 16.27 2.66 4.20
C SER A 81 15.36 1.53 4.64
N LEU A 82 15.05 0.61 3.73
CA LEU A 82 14.31 -0.60 4.05
C LEU A 82 15.05 -1.49 5.04
N GLU A 83 16.39 -1.56 4.92
CA GLU A 83 17.22 -2.33 5.84
C GLU A 83 17.15 -1.76 7.26
N ALA A 84 17.33 -0.45 7.41
CA ALA A 84 17.29 0.20 8.71
C ALA A 84 15.92 0.10 9.38
N ILE A 85 14.83 0.25 8.62
CA ILE A 85 13.48 0.13 9.18
C ILE A 85 13.16 -1.31 9.56
N ALA A 86 13.64 -2.28 8.79
CA ALA A 86 13.48 -3.70 9.10
C ALA A 86 14.11 -4.05 10.46
N GLU A 87 15.28 -3.51 10.76
CA GLU A 87 15.94 -3.71 12.06
C GLU A 87 15.11 -3.14 13.21
N LYS A 88 14.55 -1.93 13.04
CA LYS A 88 13.69 -1.29 14.04
C LYS A 88 12.40 -2.07 14.28
N LEU A 89 11.79 -2.56 13.21
CA LEU A 89 10.57 -3.35 13.29
C LEU A 89 10.83 -4.69 13.99
N ALA A 90 11.93 -5.36 13.66
CA ALA A 90 12.33 -6.59 14.33
C ALA A 90 12.58 -6.38 15.83
N ALA A 91 13.20 -5.26 16.20
CA ALA A 91 13.49 -4.94 17.59
C ALA A 91 12.26 -4.78 18.48
N VAL A 92 11.11 -4.42 17.88
CA VAL A 92 9.82 -4.31 18.60
C VAL A 92 8.89 -5.48 18.34
N GLY A 93 9.37 -6.54 17.68
CA GLY A 93 8.60 -7.75 17.42
C GLY A 93 7.55 -7.62 16.33
N SER A 94 7.66 -6.60 15.47
CA SER A 94 6.79 -6.48 14.30
C SER A 94 7.25 -7.45 13.22
N GLU A 95 6.38 -8.39 12.88
CA GLU A 95 6.69 -9.42 11.89
C GLU A 95 6.30 -8.97 10.49
N PRO A 96 7.09 -9.33 9.46
CA PRO A 96 6.65 -9.17 8.07
C PRO A 96 5.40 -10.00 7.78
N ARG A 97 4.54 -9.48 6.93
CA ARG A 97 3.41 -10.23 6.37
C ARG A 97 3.92 -11.15 5.26
N HIS A 98 4.55 -12.26 5.63
CA HIS A 98 5.14 -13.20 4.67
C HIS A 98 4.14 -13.70 3.65
N ASP A 99 2.90 -13.94 4.07
CA ASP A 99 1.80 -14.41 3.22
C ASP A 99 1.50 -13.40 2.08
N ILE A 100 1.26 -12.14 2.44
CA ILE A 100 0.95 -11.10 1.45
C ILE A 100 2.18 -10.73 0.62
N ASN A 101 3.34 -10.56 1.27
CA ASN A 101 4.58 -10.21 0.58
C ASN A 101 4.94 -11.27 -0.48
N GLU A 102 4.81 -12.54 -0.16
CA GLU A 102 5.05 -13.62 -1.12
C GLU A 102 4.02 -13.60 -2.27
N ALA A 103 2.74 -13.40 -1.94
CA ALA A 103 1.68 -13.31 -2.95
C ALA A 103 1.88 -12.14 -3.91
N LEU A 104 2.43 -11.03 -3.43
CA LEU A 104 2.75 -9.85 -4.24
C LEU A 104 4.10 -9.93 -4.94
N GLY A 105 4.93 -10.92 -4.63
CA GLY A 105 6.26 -11.07 -5.21
C GLY A 105 7.28 -10.09 -4.65
N VAL A 106 7.17 -9.71 -3.37
CA VAL A 106 8.11 -8.82 -2.71
C VAL A 106 8.84 -9.54 -1.57
N GLY A 107 10.04 -9.06 -1.24
CA GLY A 107 10.87 -9.64 -0.20
C GLY A 107 12.03 -10.48 -0.75
N PRO A 108 12.72 -11.24 0.12
CA PRO A 108 13.87 -12.04 -0.28
C PRO A 108 13.55 -13.04 -1.40
N GLY A 109 14.42 -13.14 -2.39
CA GLY A 109 14.28 -14.04 -3.52
C GLY A 109 13.51 -13.47 -4.71
N HIS A 110 12.96 -12.26 -4.61
CA HIS A 110 12.28 -11.58 -5.70
C HIS A 110 13.15 -10.49 -6.32
N ASP A 111 12.93 -10.22 -7.61
CA ASP A 111 13.66 -9.18 -8.34
C ASP A 111 12.92 -7.85 -8.21
N HIS A 112 13.58 -6.88 -7.58
CA HIS A 112 13.02 -5.55 -7.30
C HIS A 112 13.63 -4.45 -8.19
N ARG A 113 14.30 -4.80 -9.28
CA ARG A 113 14.92 -3.80 -10.15
C ARG A 113 13.91 -2.89 -10.86
N TYR A 114 12.69 -3.37 -11.01
CA TYR A 114 11.63 -2.67 -11.72
C TYR A 114 10.40 -2.54 -10.84
N GLY A 115 10.06 -1.31 -10.49
CA GLY A 115 8.87 -1.01 -9.73
C GLY A 115 9.12 -0.65 -8.27
N ASN A 116 8.05 -0.26 -7.60
CA ASN A 116 8.06 0.10 -6.20
C ASN A 116 8.11 -1.16 -5.33
N VAL A 117 9.01 -1.17 -4.36
CA VAL A 117 9.07 -2.25 -3.36
C VAL A 117 8.30 -1.79 -2.13
N GLU A 118 7.15 -2.39 -1.92
CA GLU A 118 6.27 -2.13 -0.78
C GLU A 118 6.25 -3.38 0.09
N VAL A 119 7.00 -3.36 1.19
CA VAL A 119 7.08 -4.50 2.11
C VAL A 119 6.08 -4.31 3.23
N LYS A 120 5.26 -5.32 3.48
CA LYS A 120 4.20 -5.26 4.49
C LYS A 120 4.63 -5.92 5.80
N TYR A 121 4.27 -5.25 6.89
CA TYR A 121 4.52 -5.68 8.26
C TYR A 121 3.23 -5.65 9.08
N ILE A 122 3.25 -6.37 10.20
CA ILE A 122 2.14 -6.38 11.16
C ILE A 122 2.40 -5.32 12.22
N GLY A 123 1.63 -4.26 12.22
CA GLY A 123 1.66 -3.23 13.25
C GLY A 123 0.86 -3.63 14.48
N PRO A 124 0.84 -2.77 15.51
CA PRO A 124 -0.01 -2.99 16.68
C PRO A 124 -1.48 -3.17 16.28
N ASP A 125 -2.17 -4.05 17.00
CA ASP A 125 -3.57 -4.40 16.76
C ASP A 125 -3.85 -5.04 15.38
N GLY A 126 -2.80 -5.56 14.74
CA GLY A 126 -2.92 -6.23 13.45
C GLY A 126 -3.05 -5.29 12.25
N VAL A 127 -2.78 -4.00 12.43
CA VAL A 127 -2.82 -3.04 11.31
C VAL A 127 -1.67 -3.34 10.35
N THR A 128 -2.00 -3.53 9.08
CA THR A 128 -0.98 -3.74 8.05
C THR A 128 -0.31 -2.41 7.71
N VAL A 129 1.01 -2.41 7.76
CA VAL A 129 1.85 -1.25 7.47
C VAL A 129 2.77 -1.59 6.31
N ASP A 130 2.77 -0.73 5.28
CA ASP A 130 3.72 -0.82 4.17
C ASP A 130 4.90 0.09 4.43
N VAL A 131 6.07 -0.34 3.99
CA VAL A 131 7.27 0.50 3.94
C VAL A 131 7.86 0.47 2.53
N SER A 132 8.32 1.63 2.06
CA SER A 132 8.90 1.80 0.73
C SER A 132 9.98 2.88 0.74
N GLU A 133 11.07 2.68 0.04
CA GLU A 133 12.08 3.73 -0.17
C GLU A 133 11.66 4.69 -1.28
N THR A 134 11.07 4.18 -2.35
CA THR A 134 10.72 4.97 -3.53
C THR A 134 9.39 5.71 -3.40
N GLY A 135 8.55 5.34 -2.43
CA GLY A 135 7.26 5.99 -2.20
C GLY A 135 6.19 5.61 -3.22
N TRP A 136 5.24 6.50 -3.38
CA TRP A 136 4.06 6.28 -4.22
C TRP A 136 3.84 7.44 -5.17
N VAL A 137 3.21 7.17 -6.32
CA VAL A 137 2.89 8.21 -7.32
C VAL A 137 1.99 9.28 -6.72
N GLY A 138 2.21 10.52 -7.15
CA GLY A 138 1.41 11.67 -6.72
C GLY A 138 1.74 12.17 -5.31
N THR A 139 2.85 11.72 -4.71
CA THR A 139 3.28 12.19 -3.40
C THR A 139 4.37 13.24 -3.49
N SER A 140 4.46 14.06 -2.44
CA SER A 140 5.52 15.04 -2.27
C SER A 140 6.52 14.60 -1.21
N GLY A 141 7.68 15.24 -1.14
CA GLY A 141 8.59 15.13 -0.03
C GLY A 141 9.88 14.43 -0.33
N PHE A 142 10.01 13.14 -0.32
CA PHE A 142 11.31 12.56 -0.58
C PHE A 142 11.73 12.76 -2.02
N SER A 143 12.79 13.55 -2.20
CA SER A 143 13.61 13.42 -3.40
C SER A 143 14.43 12.16 -3.23
N VAL A 144 14.17 11.21 -4.03
CA VAL A 144 15.02 10.04 -4.06
C VAL A 144 16.22 10.33 -4.93
#